data_3449e35bb556d3f0e9c0990e91eaecd3
#
_entry.id   3449e35bb556d3f0e9c0990e91eaecd3
#
_cell.length_a   1.000
_cell.length_b   1.000
_cell.length_c   1.000
_cell.angle_alpha   90.00
_cell.angle_beta   90.00
_cell.angle_gamma   90.00
#
_symmetry.space_group_name_H-M   'P 1'
#
loop_
_entity.id
_entity.type
_entity.pdbx_description
1 polymer ?
#
loop_
_entity_poly.entity_id
_entity_poly.type
_entity_poly.pdbx_seq_one_letter_code
_entity_poly.pdbx_strand_id
1 'polypeptide(L)'
;MLARRLLWIIPALVALPLQAQDLQVAELGECALESGEVLAPCDLAYRTYGDLNEARDNAILISTWFGGTSAAWTDILGSGLIDLEGFYTIVVDAFGNGVSTSPTTSPTQGGEAFPLVSIGDMVHSQYRLVTDVMELDGLYGVMGISMGGMQTFEWLVEYPDFFQKAVPIIGSPRLGSYDIARWETELRVLELFEACACEEAAAAHSGLSMMTLNTPEYHARLTDRTTVQTALAQQAGQGVQNLSEGRSKNIASQLRAMINLDISRGFSGDMAAAAKAIQAELLVVVNVTDHLVTPGPALEFAKLVGAQSLVLDDDCGHLSPFQACSGTAMTEAISAFLARDD
;
A
#
# COMPACT_ATOMS: atom_id res chain seq x y z
N MET A 1 51.68 -17.48 41.27
CA MET A 1 51.37 -16.66 40.10
C MET A 1 49.90 -16.93 39.70
N LEU A 2 48.97 -16.08 40.16
CA LEU A 2 47.55 -16.20 39.81
C LEU A 2 47.27 -15.32 38.59
N ALA A 3 46.92 -15.93 37.46
CA ALA A 3 46.51 -15.23 36.26
C ALA A 3 45.04 -14.78 36.41
N ARG A 4 44.80 -13.48 36.52
CA ARG A 4 43.49 -12.86 36.46
C ARG A 4 43.01 -12.88 34.99
N ARG A 5 41.98 -13.68 34.71
CA ARG A 5 41.24 -13.58 33.44
C ARG A 5 40.32 -12.38 33.54
N LEU A 6 40.58 -11.33 32.74
CA LEU A 6 39.60 -10.27 32.46
C LEU A 6 38.48 -10.85 31.57
N LEU A 7 37.28 -10.96 32.12
CA LEU A 7 36.09 -11.15 31.31
C LEU A 7 35.70 -9.77 30.69
N TRP A 8 35.78 -9.67 29.38
CA TRP A 8 35.18 -8.58 28.65
C TRP A 8 33.67 -8.83 28.55
N ILE A 9 32.89 -8.03 29.28
CA ILE A 9 31.43 -7.97 29.10
C ILE A 9 31.19 -7.12 27.89
N ILE A 10 30.85 -7.73 26.76
CA ILE A 10 30.31 -7.03 25.59
C ILE A 10 28.86 -6.70 25.97
N PRO A 11 28.46 -5.42 26.02
CA PRO A 11 27.06 -5.09 26.20
C PRO A 11 26.28 -5.59 24.97
N ALA A 12 25.35 -6.51 25.20
CA ALA A 12 24.37 -6.84 24.16
C ALA A 12 23.58 -5.56 23.86
N LEU A 13 23.73 -5.03 22.65
CA LEU A 13 22.78 -4.03 22.13
C LEU A 13 21.42 -4.73 22.08
N VAL A 14 20.56 -4.39 23.01
CA VAL A 14 19.13 -4.72 22.91
C VAL A 14 18.59 -3.76 21.87
N ALA A 15 18.32 -4.25 20.66
CA ALA A 15 17.56 -3.50 19.68
C ALA A 15 16.21 -3.16 20.32
N LEU A 16 15.96 -1.88 20.55
CA LEU A 16 14.64 -1.41 20.98
C LEU A 16 13.70 -1.58 19.79
N PRO A 17 12.49 -2.10 20.00
CA PRO A 17 11.55 -2.21 18.89
C PRO A 17 11.30 -0.83 18.28
N LEU A 18 11.25 -0.77 16.95
CA LEU A 18 10.93 0.44 16.19
C LEU A 18 9.57 0.97 16.69
N GLN A 19 9.59 2.05 17.47
CA GLN A 19 8.38 2.59 18.10
C GLN A 19 7.78 3.63 17.16
N ALA A 20 6.53 3.41 16.73
CA ALA A 20 5.79 4.39 15.96
C ALA A 20 5.63 5.68 16.78
N GLN A 21 5.83 6.82 16.15
CA GLN A 21 5.37 8.09 16.72
C GLN A 21 3.83 8.16 16.65
N ASP A 22 3.25 9.07 17.43
CA ASP A 22 1.81 9.34 17.39
C ASP A 22 1.36 9.73 15.98
N LEU A 23 0.07 9.50 15.69
CA LEU A 23 -0.52 9.95 14.43
C LEU A 23 -0.37 11.46 14.29
N GLN A 24 0.20 11.87 13.16
CA GLN A 24 0.36 13.27 12.78
C GLN A 24 -0.58 13.58 11.61
N VAL A 25 -0.99 14.84 11.47
CA VAL A 25 -1.81 15.32 10.36
C VAL A 25 -1.15 16.55 9.77
N ALA A 26 -0.86 16.49 8.47
CA ALA A 26 -0.41 17.61 7.67
C ALA A 26 -1.63 18.30 7.06
N GLU A 27 -1.88 19.54 7.46
CA GLU A 27 -2.92 20.39 6.87
C GLU A 27 -2.37 21.02 5.58
N LEU A 28 -2.63 20.40 4.43
CA LEU A 28 -2.15 20.87 3.13
C LEU A 28 -3.02 22.00 2.54
N GLY A 29 -4.11 22.38 3.21
CA GLY A 29 -5.05 23.40 2.77
C GLY A 29 -5.95 22.91 1.65
N GLU A 30 -5.66 23.30 0.42
CA GLU A 30 -6.37 22.85 -0.79
C GLU A 30 -5.48 21.97 -1.64
N CYS A 31 -6.05 20.89 -2.19
CA CYS A 31 -5.42 20.03 -3.18
C CYS A 31 -6.18 20.10 -4.49
N ALA A 32 -5.55 20.61 -5.54
CA ALA A 32 -6.07 20.51 -6.90
C ALA A 32 -5.97 19.05 -7.34
N LEU A 33 -7.07 18.50 -7.84
CA LEU A 33 -7.16 17.09 -8.25
C LEU A 33 -7.04 16.97 -9.78
N GLU A 34 -6.60 15.80 -10.24
CA GLU A 34 -6.53 15.47 -11.68
C GLU A 34 -7.90 15.57 -12.37
N SER A 35 -9.00 15.38 -11.62
CA SER A 35 -10.37 15.59 -12.12
C SER A 35 -10.68 17.04 -12.47
N GLY A 36 -9.86 17.99 -12.05
CA GLY A 36 -10.10 19.43 -12.13
C GLY A 36 -10.90 20.00 -10.96
N GLU A 37 -11.32 19.14 -10.01
CA GLU A 37 -11.96 19.56 -8.76
C GLU A 37 -10.88 19.96 -7.73
N VAL A 38 -11.33 20.51 -6.59
CA VAL A 38 -10.46 20.85 -5.46
C VAL A 38 -10.93 20.11 -4.21
N LEU A 39 -10.03 19.38 -3.56
CA LEU A 39 -10.29 18.78 -2.26
C LEU A 39 -9.91 19.77 -1.16
N ALA A 40 -10.87 20.17 -0.32
CA ALA A 40 -10.68 21.14 0.77
C ALA A 40 -11.59 20.83 1.98
N PRO A 41 -11.03 20.67 3.20
CA PRO A 41 -9.62 20.66 3.49
C PRO A 41 -8.92 19.42 2.94
N CYS A 42 -7.63 19.56 2.62
CA CYS A 42 -6.76 18.51 2.19
C CYS A 42 -5.83 18.13 3.35
N ASP A 43 -6.29 17.22 4.21
CA ASP A 43 -5.56 16.78 5.40
C ASP A 43 -4.98 15.40 5.15
N LEU A 44 -3.66 15.26 5.35
CA LEU A 44 -2.93 14.03 5.11
C LEU A 44 -2.35 13.51 6.42
N ALA A 45 -2.86 12.38 6.88
CA ALA A 45 -2.40 11.74 8.10
C ALA A 45 -1.20 10.84 7.83
N TYR A 46 -0.27 10.74 8.78
CA TYR A 46 0.93 9.92 8.65
C TYR A 46 1.52 9.55 10.01
N ARG A 47 2.39 8.56 10.02
CA ARG A 47 3.23 8.18 11.16
C ARG A 47 4.67 8.10 10.72
N THR A 48 5.60 8.32 11.66
CA THR A 48 7.03 8.14 11.38
C THR A 48 7.64 7.12 12.33
N TYR A 49 8.72 6.48 11.87
CA TYR A 49 9.48 5.48 12.61
C TYR A 49 10.96 5.74 12.37
N GLY A 50 11.79 5.47 13.38
CA GLY A 50 13.22 5.73 13.30
C GLY A 50 13.58 7.21 13.33
N ASP A 51 14.83 7.53 13.05
CA ASP A 51 15.37 8.89 13.11
C ASP A 51 15.94 9.31 11.76
N LEU A 52 15.63 10.55 11.37
CA LEU A 52 16.23 11.19 10.21
C LEU A 52 17.69 11.53 10.54
N ASN A 53 18.63 11.05 9.72
CA ASN A 53 20.05 11.30 9.92
C ASN A 53 20.42 12.78 9.63
N GLU A 54 21.63 13.18 10.01
CA GLU A 54 22.12 14.57 9.82
C GLU A 54 22.18 14.97 8.33
N ALA A 55 22.49 14.02 7.45
CA ALA A 55 22.52 14.24 6.00
C ALA A 55 21.11 14.33 5.38
N ARG A 56 20.05 13.93 6.12
CA ARG A 56 18.63 13.89 5.68
C ARG A 56 18.42 13.04 4.44
N ASP A 57 19.21 11.98 4.25
CA ASP A 57 19.25 11.14 3.05
C ASP A 57 18.81 9.67 3.31
N ASN A 58 18.29 9.37 4.50
CA ASN A 58 17.83 8.03 4.88
C ASN A 58 16.28 7.91 4.96
N ALA A 59 15.53 8.82 4.36
CA ALA A 59 14.08 8.80 4.43
C ALA A 59 13.48 7.81 3.42
N ILE A 60 12.58 6.93 3.88
CA ILE A 60 11.76 6.05 3.05
C ILE A 60 10.28 6.41 3.25
N LEU A 61 9.56 6.65 2.15
CA LEU A 61 8.13 6.85 2.17
C LEU A 61 7.41 5.54 1.88
N ILE A 62 6.41 5.24 2.69
CA ILE A 62 5.51 4.09 2.52
C ILE A 62 4.08 4.57 2.36
N SER A 63 3.46 4.21 1.24
CA SER A 63 2.04 4.44 0.99
C SER A 63 1.21 3.27 1.51
N THR A 64 0.06 3.57 2.15
CA THR A 64 -0.84 2.52 2.66
C THR A 64 -1.57 1.78 1.55
N TRP A 65 -1.93 0.52 1.81
CA TRP A 65 -2.73 -0.31 0.91
C TRP A 65 -4.22 0.05 0.96
N PHE A 66 -5.02 -0.56 0.10
CA PHE A 66 -6.48 -0.41 0.03
C PHE A 66 -7.15 -0.67 1.39
N GLY A 67 -7.81 0.33 1.95
CA GLY A 67 -8.39 0.28 3.29
C GLY A 67 -7.38 0.22 4.44
N GLY A 68 -6.08 0.18 4.15
CA GLY A 68 -5.02 0.14 5.14
C GLY A 68 -4.77 1.49 5.81
N THR A 69 -4.17 1.45 7.00
CA THR A 69 -3.81 2.65 7.75
C THR A 69 -2.35 2.60 8.18
N SER A 70 -1.77 3.76 8.47
CA SER A 70 -0.40 3.87 9.00
C SER A 70 -0.22 3.11 10.32
N ALA A 71 -1.29 2.96 11.11
CA ALA A 71 -1.26 2.17 12.34
C ALA A 71 -1.01 0.67 12.07
N ALA A 72 -1.58 0.12 10.99
CA ALA A 72 -1.39 -1.29 10.65
C ALA A 72 0.05 -1.62 10.21
N TRP A 73 0.82 -0.64 9.76
CA TRP A 73 2.24 -0.79 9.46
C TRP A 73 3.12 -1.03 10.70
N THR A 74 2.64 -0.62 11.88
CA THR A 74 3.35 -0.91 13.14
C THR A 74 3.55 -2.41 13.34
N ASP A 75 2.53 -3.21 13.02
CA ASP A 75 2.61 -4.67 13.16
C ASP A 75 3.53 -5.28 12.08
N ILE A 76 3.53 -4.77 10.85
CA ILE A 76 4.39 -5.25 9.77
C ILE A 76 5.86 -4.98 10.09
N LEU A 77 6.20 -3.75 10.46
CA LEU A 77 7.57 -3.37 10.83
C LEU A 77 8.02 -4.08 12.11
N GLY A 78 7.12 -4.19 13.11
CA GLY A 78 7.39 -4.87 14.38
C GLY A 78 7.54 -6.39 14.24
N SER A 79 6.94 -7.01 13.22
CA SER A 79 7.07 -8.46 12.98
C SER A 79 8.34 -8.85 12.22
N GLY A 80 9.06 -7.88 11.64
CA GLY A 80 10.22 -8.12 10.79
C GLY A 80 9.88 -8.67 9.39
N LEU A 81 8.61 -8.60 8.96
CA LEU A 81 8.22 -8.93 7.58
C LEU A 81 8.88 -7.97 6.57
N ILE A 82 9.10 -6.74 7.00
CA ILE A 82 9.89 -5.72 6.29
C ILE A 82 10.80 -5.09 7.32
N ASP A 83 12.11 -5.17 7.09
CA ASP A 83 13.12 -4.60 7.98
C ASP A 83 13.65 -3.28 7.37
N LEU A 84 13.39 -2.19 8.07
CA LEU A 84 13.83 -0.83 7.74
C LEU A 84 14.66 -0.21 8.87
N GLU A 85 15.39 -1.03 9.63
CA GLU A 85 16.32 -0.52 10.65
C GLU A 85 17.34 0.43 10.01
N GLY A 86 17.58 1.57 10.64
CA GLY A 86 18.48 2.62 10.13
C GLY A 86 17.85 3.62 9.18
N PHE A 87 16.60 3.41 8.78
CA PHE A 87 15.85 4.36 7.95
C PHE A 87 14.88 5.21 8.79
N TYR A 88 14.67 6.44 8.35
CA TYR A 88 13.56 7.27 8.77
C TYR A 88 12.36 6.94 7.88
N THR A 89 11.40 6.21 8.41
CA THR A 89 10.27 5.69 7.66
C THR A 89 9.05 6.59 7.86
N ILE A 90 8.45 7.06 6.77
CA ILE A 90 7.26 7.92 6.73
C ILE A 90 6.12 7.07 6.15
N VAL A 91 5.16 6.67 6.97
CA VAL A 91 3.99 5.88 6.53
C VAL A 91 2.80 6.80 6.37
N VAL A 92 2.31 6.96 5.15
CA VAL A 92 1.26 7.93 4.81
C VAL A 92 -0.07 7.23 4.59
N ASP A 93 -1.10 7.71 5.28
CA ASP A 93 -2.48 7.30 5.11
C ASP A 93 -3.04 7.87 3.80
N ALA A 94 -3.39 7.00 2.85
CA ALA A 94 -3.93 7.42 1.56
C ALA A 94 -5.33 8.07 1.71
N PHE A 95 -5.68 9.00 0.83
CA PHE A 95 -7.04 9.54 0.76
C PHE A 95 -8.08 8.41 0.64
N GLY A 96 -9.23 8.62 1.25
CA GLY A 96 -10.31 7.66 1.22
C GLY A 96 -10.17 6.49 2.19
N ASN A 97 -9.12 6.43 3.03
CA ASN A 97 -8.96 5.32 3.99
C ASN A 97 -9.68 5.54 5.34
N GLY A 98 -10.29 6.70 5.55
CA GLY A 98 -11.00 7.05 6.78
C GLY A 98 -10.11 7.68 7.87
N VAL A 99 -8.83 7.94 7.59
CA VAL A 99 -7.88 8.63 8.49
C VAL A 99 -7.45 9.96 7.88
N SER A 100 -6.86 9.97 6.68
CA SER A 100 -6.72 11.17 5.85
C SER A 100 -8.07 11.64 5.34
N THR A 101 -8.13 12.77 4.65
CA THR A 101 -9.37 13.28 4.07
C THR A 101 -10.05 12.19 3.22
N SER A 102 -11.30 11.91 3.56
CA SER A 102 -12.08 10.75 3.07
C SER A 102 -13.55 11.11 3.00
N PRO A 103 -14.40 10.34 2.31
CA PRO A 103 -15.85 10.50 2.36
C PRO A 103 -16.42 10.55 3.79
N THR A 104 -15.82 9.85 4.75
CA THR A 104 -16.26 9.83 6.15
C THR A 104 -15.64 10.89 7.04
N THR A 105 -14.52 11.50 6.65
CA THR A 105 -13.79 12.46 7.50
C THR A 105 -13.86 13.90 6.98
N SER A 106 -14.15 14.12 5.70
CA SER A 106 -14.26 15.47 5.15
C SER A 106 -15.43 16.23 5.77
N PRO A 107 -15.20 17.40 6.36
CA PRO A 107 -16.26 18.19 6.97
C PRO A 107 -17.12 18.95 5.95
N THR A 108 -16.62 19.15 4.74
CA THR A 108 -17.25 20.00 3.70
C THR A 108 -17.66 19.21 2.46
N GLN A 109 -16.94 18.16 2.10
CA GLN A 109 -17.14 17.36 0.91
C GLN A 109 -17.33 15.87 1.25
N GLY A 110 -18.02 15.58 2.38
CA GLY A 110 -18.23 14.20 2.82
C GLY A 110 -19.30 13.44 2.04
N GLY A 111 -19.31 12.13 2.16
CA GLY A 111 -20.32 11.26 1.56
C GLY A 111 -20.33 11.30 0.04
N GLU A 112 -21.49 11.59 -0.56
CA GLU A 112 -21.68 11.71 -2.02
C GLU A 112 -20.99 12.94 -2.65
N ALA A 113 -20.70 13.95 -1.83
CA ALA A 113 -20.02 15.16 -2.29
C ALA A 113 -18.50 15.01 -2.35
N PHE A 114 -17.97 13.84 -1.95
CA PHE A 114 -16.52 13.61 -2.01
C PHE A 114 -16.06 13.53 -3.46
N PRO A 115 -15.04 14.35 -3.86
CA PRO A 115 -14.59 14.38 -5.24
C PRO A 115 -13.93 13.07 -5.65
N LEU A 116 -13.82 12.84 -6.96
CA LEU A 116 -13.07 11.72 -7.50
C LEU A 116 -11.58 11.99 -7.29
N VAL A 117 -10.95 11.22 -6.39
CA VAL A 117 -9.49 11.22 -6.19
C VAL A 117 -8.87 10.09 -7.01
N SER A 118 -7.68 10.33 -7.54
CA SER A 118 -6.86 9.35 -8.27
C SER A 118 -5.68 8.85 -7.42
N ILE A 119 -4.97 7.84 -7.91
CA ILE A 119 -3.68 7.44 -7.35
C ILE A 119 -2.65 8.58 -7.51
N GLY A 120 -2.70 9.31 -8.62
CA GLY A 120 -1.87 10.51 -8.82
C GLY A 120 -2.12 11.58 -7.77
N ASP A 121 -3.37 11.88 -7.43
CA ASP A 121 -3.71 12.84 -6.38
C ASP A 121 -3.16 12.41 -5.01
N MET A 122 -3.19 11.11 -4.71
CA MET A 122 -2.57 10.57 -3.49
C MET A 122 -1.05 10.82 -3.49
N VAL A 123 -0.38 10.55 -4.60
CA VAL A 123 1.07 10.76 -4.77
C VAL A 123 1.42 12.25 -4.70
N HIS A 124 0.67 13.12 -5.37
CA HIS A 124 0.87 14.58 -5.29
C HIS A 124 0.75 15.12 -3.85
N SER A 125 -0.23 14.62 -3.07
CA SER A 125 -0.37 14.99 -1.67
C SER A 125 0.81 14.52 -0.80
N GLN A 126 1.32 13.32 -1.07
CA GLN A 126 2.50 12.77 -0.40
C GLN A 126 3.77 13.57 -0.75
N TYR A 127 3.91 13.97 -2.01
CA TYR A 127 5.01 14.85 -2.42
C TYR A 127 4.98 16.17 -1.66
N ARG A 128 3.81 16.82 -1.56
CA ARG A 128 3.65 18.03 -0.75
C ARG A 128 3.94 17.80 0.74
N LEU A 129 3.56 16.66 1.29
CA LEU A 129 3.90 16.33 2.68
C LEU A 129 5.43 16.34 2.87
N VAL A 130 6.17 15.67 2.00
CA VAL A 130 7.62 15.52 2.18
C VAL A 130 8.38 16.80 1.83
N THR A 131 7.92 17.60 0.87
CA THR A 131 8.57 18.86 0.46
C THR A 131 8.16 20.05 1.31
N ASP A 132 6.85 20.29 1.49
CA ASP A 132 6.34 21.53 2.08
C ASP A 132 6.26 21.44 3.61
N VAL A 133 6.04 20.24 4.17
CA VAL A 133 5.85 20.04 5.61
C VAL A 133 7.11 19.49 6.28
N MET A 134 7.74 18.48 5.67
CA MET A 134 8.93 17.85 6.22
C MET A 134 10.23 18.51 5.71
N GLU A 135 10.13 19.38 4.69
CA GLU A 135 11.27 20.09 4.09
C GLU A 135 12.39 19.13 3.65
N LEU A 136 12.02 18.01 3.00
CA LEU A 136 12.97 17.06 2.43
C LEU A 136 13.18 17.39 0.95
N ASP A 137 14.44 17.46 0.52
CA ASP A 137 14.84 17.68 -0.88
C ASP A 137 14.82 16.41 -1.72
N GLY A 138 14.61 15.23 -1.11
CA GLY A 138 14.53 13.94 -1.75
C GLY A 138 14.31 12.81 -0.76
N LEU A 139 14.07 11.61 -1.27
CA LEU A 139 13.90 10.39 -0.51
C LEU A 139 14.97 9.36 -0.88
N TYR A 140 15.38 8.54 0.08
CA TYR A 140 16.16 7.34 -0.23
C TYR A 140 15.33 6.33 -1.01
N GLY A 141 14.08 6.14 -0.60
CA GLY A 141 13.21 5.21 -1.30
C GLY A 141 11.72 5.48 -1.13
N VAL A 142 10.95 4.88 -2.03
CA VAL A 142 9.49 4.83 -1.98
C VAL A 142 9.05 3.38 -2.08
N MET A 143 8.12 2.96 -1.24
CA MET A 143 7.60 1.60 -1.27
C MET A 143 6.14 1.52 -0.84
N GLY A 144 5.51 0.38 -1.10
CA GLY A 144 4.16 0.12 -0.65
C GLY A 144 3.64 -1.23 -1.11
N ILE A 145 2.60 -1.71 -0.43
CA ILE A 145 1.96 -3.00 -0.70
C ILE A 145 0.61 -2.74 -1.39
N SER A 146 0.26 -3.52 -2.42
CA SER A 146 -1.04 -3.48 -3.10
C SER A 146 -1.33 -2.07 -3.68
N MET A 147 -2.38 -1.37 -3.27
CA MET A 147 -2.61 0.03 -3.65
C MET A 147 -1.42 0.93 -3.28
N GLY A 148 -0.68 0.64 -2.20
CA GLY A 148 0.59 1.31 -1.89
C GLY A 148 1.66 1.05 -2.96
N GLY A 149 1.71 -0.17 -3.49
CA GLY A 149 2.56 -0.51 -4.64
C GLY A 149 2.14 0.19 -5.93
N MET A 150 0.84 0.41 -6.13
CA MET A 150 0.32 1.22 -7.24
C MET A 150 0.77 2.68 -7.11
N GLN A 151 0.68 3.26 -5.91
CA GLN A 151 1.22 4.59 -5.61
C GLN A 151 2.73 4.64 -5.84
N THR A 152 3.47 3.58 -5.51
CA THR A 152 4.91 3.48 -5.79
C THR A 152 5.20 3.52 -7.29
N PHE A 153 4.42 2.83 -8.12
CA PHE A 153 4.54 2.93 -9.58
C PHE A 153 4.23 4.34 -10.10
N GLU A 154 3.24 5.02 -9.51
CA GLU A 154 2.90 6.39 -9.88
C GLU A 154 4.04 7.37 -9.50
N TRP A 155 4.64 7.24 -8.33
CA TRP A 155 5.82 7.99 -7.92
C TRP A 155 6.96 7.94 -8.94
N LEU A 156 7.19 6.75 -9.56
CA LEU A 156 8.25 6.55 -10.54
C LEU A 156 8.13 7.46 -11.76
N VAL A 157 6.93 7.82 -12.17
CA VAL A 157 6.67 8.62 -13.38
C VAL A 157 6.40 10.09 -13.07
N GLU A 158 5.81 10.40 -11.91
CA GLU A 158 5.48 11.77 -11.54
C GLU A 158 6.69 12.53 -10.96
N TYR A 159 7.55 11.83 -10.22
CA TYR A 159 8.72 12.43 -9.56
C TYR A 159 9.99 11.59 -9.74
N PRO A 160 10.42 11.31 -10.98
CA PRO A 160 11.47 10.33 -11.28
C PRO A 160 12.84 10.66 -10.66
N ASP A 161 13.12 11.94 -10.38
CA ASP A 161 14.41 12.43 -9.84
C ASP A 161 14.39 12.59 -8.30
N PHE A 162 13.24 12.34 -7.64
CA PHE A 162 13.08 12.69 -6.23
C PHE A 162 13.54 11.60 -5.27
N PHE A 163 13.78 10.38 -5.73
CA PHE A 163 14.21 9.24 -4.90
C PHE A 163 15.12 8.29 -5.66
N GLN A 164 15.87 7.47 -4.91
CA GLN A 164 16.89 6.58 -5.47
C GLN A 164 16.36 5.17 -5.73
N LYS A 165 15.49 4.64 -4.85
CA LYS A 165 15.03 3.25 -4.90
C LYS A 165 13.51 3.15 -4.79
N ALA A 166 12.90 2.19 -5.49
CA ALA A 166 11.48 1.92 -5.42
C ALA A 166 11.19 0.42 -5.23
N VAL A 167 10.22 0.11 -4.36
CA VAL A 167 9.81 -1.27 -4.10
C VAL A 167 8.27 -1.38 -4.12
N PRO A 168 7.64 -1.47 -5.30
CA PRO A 168 6.23 -1.83 -5.41
C PRO A 168 6.04 -3.31 -5.10
N ILE A 169 5.24 -3.62 -4.07
CA ILE A 169 4.95 -4.98 -3.62
C ILE A 169 3.51 -5.32 -4.00
N ILE A 170 3.30 -6.38 -4.81
CA ILE A 170 1.99 -6.83 -5.30
C ILE A 170 1.07 -5.71 -5.79
N GLY A 171 1.65 -4.67 -6.36
CA GLY A 171 0.95 -3.57 -7.03
C GLY A 171 0.94 -3.75 -8.54
N SER A 172 0.28 -2.82 -9.24
CA SER A 172 0.23 -2.79 -10.70
C SER A 172 0.45 -1.37 -11.22
N PRO A 173 1.22 -1.17 -12.31
CA PRO A 173 1.36 0.14 -12.95
C PRO A 173 0.11 0.51 -13.77
N ARG A 174 -0.66 -0.49 -14.18
CA ARG A 174 -1.94 -0.39 -14.89
C ARG A 174 -2.68 -1.70 -14.73
N LEU A 175 -3.97 -1.64 -14.46
CA LEU A 175 -4.76 -2.85 -14.25
C LEU A 175 -4.98 -3.66 -15.52
N GLY A 176 -4.97 -4.99 -15.37
CA GLY A 176 -5.46 -5.92 -16.38
C GLY A 176 -6.98 -5.93 -16.47
N SER A 177 -7.51 -6.47 -17.59
CA SER A 177 -8.96 -6.55 -17.80
C SER A 177 -9.69 -7.40 -16.75
N TYR A 178 -9.03 -8.43 -16.21
CA TYR A 178 -9.58 -9.25 -15.13
C TYR A 178 -9.75 -8.44 -13.84
N ASP A 179 -8.73 -7.68 -13.46
CA ASP A 179 -8.74 -6.85 -12.25
C ASP A 179 -9.84 -5.78 -12.36
N ILE A 180 -9.95 -5.11 -13.51
CA ILE A 180 -11.00 -4.12 -13.78
C ILE A 180 -12.38 -4.76 -13.66
N ALA A 181 -12.62 -5.92 -14.30
CA ALA A 181 -13.92 -6.59 -14.25
C ALA A 181 -14.31 -6.98 -12.82
N ARG A 182 -13.35 -7.46 -12.04
CA ARG A 182 -13.55 -7.81 -10.64
C ARG A 182 -13.88 -6.59 -9.79
N TRP A 183 -13.13 -5.50 -9.91
CA TRP A 183 -13.31 -4.32 -9.07
C TRP A 183 -14.52 -3.48 -9.46
N GLU A 184 -14.88 -3.44 -10.73
CA GLU A 184 -16.16 -2.90 -11.18
C GLU A 184 -17.35 -3.72 -10.62
N THR A 185 -17.19 -5.03 -10.49
CA THR A 185 -18.21 -5.86 -9.83
C THR A 185 -18.32 -5.53 -8.35
N GLU A 186 -17.20 -5.32 -7.66
CA GLU A 186 -17.18 -4.91 -6.27
C GLU A 186 -17.84 -3.55 -6.05
N LEU A 187 -17.57 -2.56 -6.91
CA LEU A 187 -18.26 -1.26 -6.87
C LEU A 187 -19.77 -1.40 -6.96
N ARG A 188 -20.27 -2.24 -7.87
CA ARG A 188 -21.71 -2.50 -7.99
C ARG A 188 -22.31 -3.13 -6.74
N VAL A 189 -21.57 -4.02 -6.08
CA VAL A 189 -22.00 -4.63 -4.80
C VAL A 189 -22.05 -3.56 -3.70
N LEU A 190 -21.09 -2.64 -3.66
CA LEU A 190 -21.13 -1.51 -2.71
C LEU A 190 -22.29 -0.56 -2.99
N GLU A 191 -22.60 -0.27 -4.25
CA GLU A 191 -23.78 0.52 -4.65
C GLU A 191 -25.09 -0.14 -4.20
N LEU A 192 -25.19 -1.47 -4.32
CA LEU A 192 -26.33 -2.23 -3.80
C LEU A 192 -26.42 -2.11 -2.28
N PHE A 193 -25.29 -2.22 -1.56
CA PHE A 193 -25.25 -2.03 -0.12
C PHE A 193 -25.73 -0.64 0.30
N GLU A 194 -25.27 0.42 -0.37
CA GLU A 194 -25.70 1.79 -0.12
C GLU A 194 -27.22 1.97 -0.34
N ALA A 195 -27.78 1.31 -1.34
CA ALA A 195 -29.19 1.40 -1.66
C ALA A 195 -30.11 0.65 -0.67
N CYS A 196 -29.67 -0.48 -0.12
CA CYS A 196 -30.51 -1.35 0.73
C CYS A 196 -30.05 -1.43 2.20
N ALA A 197 -28.80 -1.07 2.50
CA ALA A 197 -28.16 -1.35 3.80
C ALA A 197 -28.34 -2.81 4.24
N CYS A 198 -28.41 -3.76 3.27
CA CYS A 198 -28.82 -5.13 3.51
C CYS A 198 -27.62 -6.07 3.72
N GLU A 199 -27.83 -7.07 4.57
CA GLU A 199 -26.82 -8.07 4.92
C GLU A 199 -26.38 -8.90 3.69
N GLU A 200 -27.26 -9.13 2.74
CA GLU A 200 -26.98 -9.89 1.52
C GLU A 200 -25.92 -9.20 0.64
N ALA A 201 -25.98 -7.89 0.50
CA ALA A 201 -24.97 -7.14 -0.26
C ALA A 201 -23.62 -7.14 0.48
N ALA A 202 -23.63 -6.97 1.81
CA ALA A 202 -22.42 -7.07 2.62
C ALA A 202 -21.80 -8.48 2.58
N ALA A 203 -22.62 -9.53 2.59
CA ALA A 203 -22.18 -10.92 2.44
C ALA A 203 -21.55 -11.16 1.07
N ALA A 204 -22.16 -10.62 0.00
CA ALA A 204 -21.63 -10.74 -1.35
C ALA A 204 -20.25 -10.03 -1.49
N HIS A 205 -20.08 -8.83 -0.91
CA HIS A 205 -18.83 -8.12 -0.85
C HIS A 205 -17.74 -8.93 -0.12
N SER A 206 -18.06 -9.45 1.07
CA SER A 206 -17.14 -10.26 1.86
C SER A 206 -16.76 -11.56 1.15
N GLY A 207 -17.73 -12.22 0.48
CA GLY A 207 -17.49 -13.42 -0.31
C GLY A 207 -16.57 -13.17 -1.52
N LEU A 208 -16.74 -12.02 -2.20
CA LEU A 208 -15.90 -11.63 -3.32
C LEU A 208 -14.45 -11.39 -2.86
N SER A 209 -14.27 -10.71 -1.74
CA SER A 209 -12.96 -10.48 -1.13
C SER A 209 -12.30 -11.79 -0.71
N MET A 210 -13.03 -12.68 -0.05
CA MET A 210 -12.51 -13.99 0.37
C MET A 210 -11.99 -14.81 -0.82
N MET A 211 -12.71 -14.83 -1.95
CA MET A 211 -12.33 -15.63 -3.12
C MET A 211 -11.10 -15.10 -3.84
N THR A 212 -10.69 -13.85 -3.61
CA THR A 212 -9.60 -13.22 -4.39
C THR A 212 -8.37 -12.85 -3.56
N LEU A 213 -8.51 -12.74 -2.25
CA LEU A 213 -7.38 -12.45 -1.36
C LEU A 213 -6.42 -13.65 -1.25
N ASN A 214 -6.94 -14.85 -1.18
CA ASN A 214 -6.16 -16.08 -1.12
C ASN A 214 -6.54 -17.04 -2.26
N THR A 215 -5.68 -18.02 -2.53
CA THR A 215 -5.92 -19.02 -3.57
C THR A 215 -6.96 -20.06 -3.18
N PRO A 216 -7.55 -20.80 -4.16
CA PRO A 216 -8.39 -21.96 -3.88
C PRO A 216 -7.67 -23.03 -3.02
N GLU A 217 -6.37 -23.22 -3.23
CA GLU A 217 -5.53 -24.17 -2.49
C GLU A 217 -5.39 -23.77 -1.01
N TYR A 218 -5.21 -22.47 -0.74
CA TYR A 218 -5.19 -21.93 0.61
C TYR A 218 -6.52 -22.23 1.34
N HIS A 219 -7.65 -21.95 0.69
CA HIS A 219 -8.97 -22.24 1.24
C HIS A 219 -9.19 -23.74 1.46
N ALA A 220 -8.80 -24.61 0.50
CA ALA A 220 -8.94 -26.05 0.62
C ALA A 220 -8.14 -26.64 1.80
N ARG A 221 -7.05 -25.97 2.19
CA ARG A 221 -6.23 -26.35 3.34
C ARG A 221 -6.86 -25.95 4.68
N LEU A 222 -7.58 -24.84 4.72
CA LEU A 222 -8.12 -24.25 5.95
C LEU A 222 -9.60 -24.56 6.20
N THR A 223 -10.38 -24.84 5.15
CA THR A 223 -11.81 -25.10 5.24
C THR A 223 -12.19 -26.39 4.51
N ASP A 224 -13.28 -27.01 4.93
CA ASP A 224 -13.91 -28.14 4.25
C ASP A 224 -15.38 -27.81 3.88
N ARG A 225 -16.04 -28.74 3.23
CA ARG A 225 -17.42 -28.54 2.79
C ARG A 225 -18.41 -28.24 3.94
N THR A 226 -18.10 -28.66 5.17
CA THR A 226 -18.96 -28.45 6.33
C THR A 226 -18.69 -27.12 7.05
N THR A 227 -17.48 -26.69 7.04
CA THR A 227 -17.03 -25.46 7.76
C THR A 227 -17.12 -24.19 6.92
N VAL A 228 -17.08 -24.27 5.57
CA VAL A 228 -17.13 -23.11 4.69
C VAL A 228 -18.39 -22.26 4.86
N GLN A 229 -19.56 -22.89 5.06
CA GLN A 229 -20.82 -22.15 5.26
C GLN A 229 -20.81 -21.34 6.56
N THR A 230 -20.21 -21.90 7.62
CA THR A 230 -20.05 -21.17 8.90
C THR A 230 -19.09 -20.00 8.74
N ALA A 231 -17.99 -20.19 8.03
CA ALA A 231 -17.03 -19.12 7.74
C ALA A 231 -17.68 -17.98 6.92
N LEU A 232 -18.45 -18.31 5.89
CA LEU A 232 -19.19 -17.31 5.10
C LEU A 232 -20.23 -16.55 5.93
N ALA A 233 -20.98 -17.23 6.81
CA ALA A 233 -21.94 -16.56 7.68
C ALA A 233 -21.28 -15.62 8.70
N GLN A 234 -20.13 -15.99 9.25
CA GLN A 234 -19.34 -15.13 10.13
C GLN A 234 -18.81 -13.90 9.40
N GLN A 235 -18.31 -14.06 8.18
CA GLN A 235 -17.84 -12.96 7.35
C GLN A 235 -18.96 -12.02 6.92
N ALA A 236 -20.17 -12.54 6.65
CA ALA A 236 -21.33 -11.71 6.31
C ALA A 236 -21.70 -10.77 7.45
N GLY A 237 -21.76 -11.25 8.69
CA GLY A 237 -22.03 -10.41 9.86
C GLY A 237 -20.97 -9.33 10.10
N GLN A 238 -19.69 -9.65 9.89
CA GLN A 238 -18.61 -8.68 9.92
C GLN A 238 -18.67 -7.69 8.76
N GLY A 239 -19.08 -8.15 7.58
CA GLY A 239 -19.22 -7.35 6.38
C GLY A 239 -20.14 -6.15 6.56
N VAL A 240 -21.29 -6.32 7.22
CA VAL A 240 -22.19 -5.20 7.53
C VAL A 240 -21.50 -4.17 8.38
N GLN A 241 -20.77 -4.58 9.43
CA GLN A 241 -20.03 -3.65 10.27
C GLN A 241 -18.94 -2.91 9.50
N ASN A 242 -18.22 -3.62 8.62
CA ASN A 242 -17.14 -3.06 7.82
C ASN A 242 -17.61 -2.04 6.78
N LEU A 243 -18.82 -2.16 6.28
CA LEU A 243 -19.42 -1.26 5.29
C LEU A 243 -20.27 -0.14 5.88
N SER A 244 -20.69 -0.28 7.15
CA SER A 244 -21.55 0.70 7.83
C SER A 244 -20.84 2.05 8.08
N GLU A 245 -21.62 3.06 8.52
CA GLU A 245 -21.11 4.38 8.90
C GLU A 245 -20.35 5.10 7.76
N GLY A 246 -20.75 4.86 6.52
CA GLY A 246 -20.14 5.47 5.34
C GLY A 246 -18.80 4.86 4.92
N ARG A 247 -18.33 3.79 5.58
CA ARG A 247 -17.08 3.11 5.20
C ARG A 247 -17.13 2.49 3.80
N SER A 248 -18.30 2.05 3.34
CA SER A 248 -18.55 1.65 1.94
C SER A 248 -18.16 2.74 0.93
N LYS A 249 -18.39 4.01 1.25
CA LYS A 249 -18.00 5.16 0.40
C LYS A 249 -16.49 5.38 0.38
N ASN A 250 -15.81 5.17 1.52
CA ASN A 250 -14.36 5.19 1.58
C ASN A 250 -13.77 4.12 0.65
N ILE A 251 -14.27 2.88 0.77
CA ILE A 251 -13.87 1.75 -0.07
C ILE A 251 -14.14 2.06 -1.55
N ALA A 252 -15.33 2.54 -1.89
CA ALA A 252 -15.68 2.87 -3.27
C ALA A 252 -14.80 3.99 -3.85
N SER A 253 -14.42 4.99 -3.04
CA SER A 253 -13.51 6.07 -3.45
C SER A 253 -12.13 5.51 -3.84
N GLN A 254 -11.53 4.68 -3.00
CA GLN A 254 -10.23 4.05 -3.29
C GLN A 254 -10.31 3.05 -4.45
N LEU A 255 -11.40 2.27 -4.58
CA LEU A 255 -11.60 1.39 -5.73
C LEU A 255 -11.62 2.17 -7.05
N ARG A 256 -12.33 3.30 -7.12
CA ARG A 256 -12.35 4.16 -8.31
C ARG A 256 -10.97 4.70 -8.64
N ALA A 257 -10.19 5.10 -7.62
CA ALA A 257 -8.81 5.54 -7.82
C ALA A 257 -7.94 4.44 -8.46
N MET A 258 -8.04 3.21 -7.94
CA MET A 258 -7.26 2.07 -8.45
C MET A 258 -7.69 1.64 -9.85
N ILE A 259 -9.01 1.58 -10.14
CA ILE A 259 -9.53 1.18 -11.46
C ILE A 259 -9.03 2.14 -12.56
N ASN A 260 -8.90 3.42 -12.26
CA ASN A 260 -8.47 4.44 -13.21
C ASN A 260 -6.94 4.58 -13.32
N LEU A 261 -6.17 3.78 -12.59
CA LEU A 261 -4.71 3.87 -12.62
C LEU A 261 -4.14 3.44 -13.98
N ASP A 262 -3.38 4.33 -14.58
CA ASP A 262 -2.49 4.06 -15.72
C ASP A 262 -1.31 5.04 -15.68
N ILE A 263 -0.14 4.58 -15.24
CA ILE A 263 1.06 5.43 -15.16
C ILE A 263 1.57 5.90 -16.52
N SER A 264 1.09 5.29 -17.60
CA SER A 264 1.44 5.71 -18.97
C SER A 264 0.56 6.84 -19.50
N ARG A 265 -0.44 7.35 -18.75
CA ARG A 265 -1.35 8.41 -19.21
C ARG A 265 -0.61 9.70 -19.61
N GLY A 266 0.42 10.10 -18.85
CA GLY A 266 1.30 11.23 -19.19
C GLY A 266 2.17 11.00 -20.43
N PHE A 267 2.25 9.76 -20.91
CA PHE A 267 3.00 9.31 -22.08
C PHE A 267 2.10 8.86 -23.22
N SER A 268 0.88 9.39 -23.30
CA SER A 268 -0.12 9.04 -24.32
C SER A 268 -0.48 7.55 -24.37
N GLY A 269 -0.42 6.86 -23.23
CA GLY A 269 -0.69 5.42 -23.07
C GLY A 269 0.47 4.51 -23.48
N ASP A 270 1.64 5.05 -23.79
CA ASP A 270 2.85 4.28 -24.13
C ASP A 270 3.63 3.89 -22.86
N MET A 271 3.44 2.66 -22.41
CA MET A 271 4.10 2.11 -21.22
C MET A 271 5.64 1.99 -21.41
N ALA A 272 6.12 1.82 -22.65
CA ALA A 272 7.56 1.77 -22.92
C ALA A 272 8.19 3.18 -22.83
N ALA A 273 7.43 4.23 -23.15
CA ALA A 273 7.87 5.60 -22.94
C ALA A 273 7.89 5.93 -21.45
N ALA A 274 6.86 5.53 -20.68
CA ALA A 274 6.83 5.66 -19.23
C ALA A 274 8.03 4.95 -18.58
N ALA A 275 8.33 3.71 -18.99
CA ALA A 275 9.46 2.95 -18.48
C ALA A 275 10.82 3.64 -18.71
N LYS A 276 10.98 4.37 -19.81
CA LYS A 276 12.22 5.12 -20.10
C LYS A 276 12.40 6.37 -19.24
N ALA A 277 11.35 6.88 -18.64
CA ALA A 277 11.43 8.03 -17.74
C ALA A 277 11.97 7.67 -16.35
N ILE A 278 11.98 6.37 -15.99
CA ILE A 278 12.41 5.90 -14.69
C ILE A 278 13.91 6.11 -14.50
N GLN A 279 14.29 6.71 -13.37
CA GLN A 279 15.68 6.92 -12.99
C GLN A 279 16.06 6.11 -11.74
N ALA A 280 15.11 5.85 -10.86
CA ALA A 280 15.32 5.09 -9.64
C ALA A 280 15.62 3.61 -9.94
N GLU A 281 16.42 2.99 -9.07
CA GLU A 281 16.51 1.54 -9.03
C GLU A 281 15.17 0.94 -8.60
N LEU A 282 14.77 -0.16 -9.23
CA LEU A 282 13.46 -0.76 -9.03
C LEU A 282 13.56 -2.25 -8.69
N LEU A 283 12.94 -2.64 -7.58
CA LEU A 283 12.66 -4.03 -7.22
C LEU A 283 11.15 -4.27 -7.23
N VAL A 284 10.65 -5.01 -8.19
CA VAL A 284 9.22 -5.38 -8.29
C VAL A 284 8.98 -6.70 -7.57
N VAL A 285 8.11 -6.70 -6.56
CA VAL A 285 7.71 -7.92 -5.84
C VAL A 285 6.31 -8.31 -6.26
N VAL A 286 6.12 -9.54 -6.73
CA VAL A 286 4.83 -10.10 -7.15
C VAL A 286 4.64 -11.51 -6.60
N ASN A 287 3.37 -11.95 -6.46
CA ASN A 287 3.03 -13.35 -6.28
C ASN A 287 2.30 -13.85 -7.53
N VAL A 288 2.78 -14.94 -8.15
CA VAL A 288 2.17 -15.48 -9.38
C VAL A 288 0.78 -16.05 -9.17
N THR A 289 0.40 -16.33 -7.93
CA THR A 289 -0.93 -16.84 -7.55
C THR A 289 -1.90 -15.73 -7.14
N ASP A 290 -1.51 -14.46 -7.24
CA ASP A 290 -2.37 -13.32 -6.90
C ASP A 290 -3.54 -13.17 -7.89
N HIS A 291 -4.76 -13.24 -7.36
CA HIS A 291 -6.01 -13.08 -8.10
C HIS A 291 -6.73 -11.75 -7.80
N LEU A 292 -6.17 -10.91 -6.93
CA LEU A 292 -6.72 -9.60 -6.62
C LEU A 292 -6.06 -8.49 -7.45
N VAL A 293 -4.73 -8.53 -7.56
CA VAL A 293 -3.93 -7.69 -8.43
C VAL A 293 -3.04 -8.61 -9.25
N THR A 294 -3.46 -8.88 -10.50
CA THR A 294 -2.76 -9.87 -11.32
C THR A 294 -1.33 -9.42 -11.63
N PRO A 295 -0.31 -10.31 -11.53
CA PRO A 295 1.11 -9.95 -11.59
C PRO A 295 1.60 -9.57 -12.99
N GLY A 296 0.83 -9.91 -14.04
CA GLY A 296 1.24 -9.73 -15.44
C GLY A 296 1.73 -8.31 -15.76
N PRO A 297 0.90 -7.26 -15.54
CA PRO A 297 1.30 -5.89 -15.86
C PRO A 297 2.57 -5.41 -15.13
N ALA A 298 2.72 -5.78 -13.86
CA ALA A 298 3.92 -5.42 -13.07
C ALA A 298 5.18 -6.10 -13.61
N LEU A 299 5.09 -7.40 -13.97
CA LEU A 299 6.21 -8.15 -14.56
C LEU A 299 6.58 -7.65 -15.97
N GLU A 300 5.59 -7.25 -16.78
CA GLU A 300 5.84 -6.65 -18.09
C GLU A 300 6.56 -5.31 -17.94
N PHE A 301 6.11 -4.47 -16.99
CA PHE A 301 6.77 -3.19 -16.71
C PHE A 301 8.19 -3.37 -16.19
N ALA A 302 8.42 -4.31 -15.25
CA ALA A 302 9.76 -4.64 -14.77
C ALA A 302 10.72 -5.01 -15.90
N LYS A 303 10.26 -5.77 -16.89
CA LYS A 303 11.05 -6.10 -18.10
C LYS A 303 11.37 -4.88 -18.95
N LEU A 304 10.41 -3.96 -19.13
CA LEU A 304 10.62 -2.72 -19.90
C LEU A 304 11.67 -1.81 -19.25
N VAL A 305 11.67 -1.71 -17.94
CA VAL A 305 12.66 -0.93 -17.17
C VAL A 305 14.01 -1.66 -17.06
N GLY A 306 14.04 -3.00 -17.16
CA GLY A 306 15.20 -3.81 -16.80
C GLY A 306 15.39 -3.97 -15.29
N ALA A 307 14.30 -3.89 -14.54
CA ALA A 307 14.28 -3.93 -13.08
C ALA A 307 14.53 -5.32 -12.50
N GLN A 308 14.97 -5.38 -11.25
CA GLN A 308 14.97 -6.61 -10.48
C GLN A 308 13.53 -7.04 -10.17
N SER A 309 13.28 -8.34 -10.08
CA SER A 309 11.97 -8.88 -9.71
C SER A 309 12.11 -10.01 -8.71
N LEU A 310 11.36 -9.94 -7.62
CA LEU A 310 11.11 -11.07 -6.73
C LEU A 310 9.74 -11.66 -7.08
N VAL A 311 9.74 -12.91 -7.54
CA VAL A 311 8.54 -13.65 -7.92
C VAL A 311 8.26 -14.69 -6.86
N LEU A 312 7.23 -14.43 -6.03
CA LEU A 312 6.73 -15.37 -5.04
C LEU A 312 5.81 -16.38 -5.73
N ASP A 313 5.80 -17.62 -5.22
CA ASP A 313 4.95 -18.72 -5.70
C ASP A 313 4.47 -19.52 -4.48
N ASP A 314 3.48 -18.97 -3.79
CA ASP A 314 2.86 -19.56 -2.61
C ASP A 314 1.34 -19.49 -2.70
N ASP A 315 0.64 -20.24 -1.85
CA ASP A 315 -0.83 -20.34 -1.87
C ASP A 315 -1.57 -19.22 -1.14
N CYS A 316 -0.85 -18.25 -0.57
CA CYS A 316 -1.46 -17.10 0.10
C CYS A 316 -2.02 -16.04 -0.87
N GLY A 317 -1.67 -16.09 -2.16
CA GLY A 317 -2.19 -15.18 -3.16
C GLY A 317 -1.82 -13.72 -2.85
N HIS A 318 -2.82 -12.84 -2.82
CA HIS A 318 -2.62 -11.41 -2.51
C HIS A 318 -2.15 -11.16 -1.08
N LEU A 319 -2.43 -12.09 -0.14
CA LEU A 319 -2.02 -11.93 1.26
C LEU A 319 -0.59 -12.41 1.56
N SER A 320 0.17 -12.84 0.56
CA SER A 320 1.55 -13.30 0.74
C SER A 320 2.45 -12.33 1.53
N PRO A 321 2.41 -10.99 1.29
CA PRO A 321 3.22 -10.04 2.07
C PRO A 321 2.79 -9.86 3.53
N PHE A 322 1.56 -10.22 3.87
CA PHE A 322 0.98 -10.05 5.22
C PHE A 322 1.03 -11.34 6.04
N GLN A 323 1.32 -12.46 5.40
CA GLN A 323 1.37 -13.77 6.00
C GLN A 323 2.77 -14.36 5.81
N ALA A 324 3.19 -15.22 6.69
CA ALA A 324 4.52 -15.85 6.61
C ALA A 324 4.66 -16.89 5.47
N CYS A 325 3.88 -16.76 4.39
CA CYS A 325 3.87 -17.70 3.26
C CYS A 325 5.12 -17.59 2.40
N SER A 326 5.63 -16.37 2.21
CA SER A 326 6.88 -16.12 1.49
C SER A 326 8.13 -16.51 2.29
N GLY A 327 7.98 -16.97 3.53
CA GLY A 327 9.11 -17.21 4.44
C GLY A 327 9.92 -15.92 4.64
N THR A 328 11.25 -16.00 4.56
CA THR A 328 12.16 -14.85 4.67
C THR A 328 12.50 -14.22 3.31
N ALA A 329 12.05 -14.81 2.19
CA ALA A 329 12.49 -14.41 0.85
C ALA A 329 12.19 -12.94 0.54
N MET A 330 11.01 -12.44 0.94
CA MET A 330 10.64 -11.05 0.72
C MET A 330 11.48 -10.10 1.59
N THR A 331 11.63 -10.40 2.88
CA THR A 331 12.44 -9.63 3.82
C THR A 331 13.88 -9.54 3.34
N GLU A 332 14.51 -10.68 3.02
CA GLU A 332 15.89 -10.76 2.55
C GLU A 332 16.11 -9.97 1.26
N ALA A 333 15.19 -10.09 0.29
CA ALA A 333 15.31 -9.37 -0.99
C ALA A 333 15.16 -7.86 -0.81
N ILE A 334 14.19 -7.40 -0.01
CA ILE A 334 13.98 -5.98 0.24
C ILE A 334 15.16 -5.38 1.02
N SER A 335 15.61 -6.04 2.10
CA SER A 335 16.75 -5.57 2.89
C SER A 335 18.02 -5.52 2.04
N ALA A 336 18.30 -6.53 1.22
CA ALA A 336 19.45 -6.53 0.33
C ALA A 336 19.37 -5.42 -0.74
N PHE A 337 18.17 -5.16 -1.28
CA PHE A 337 17.96 -4.11 -2.26
C PHE A 337 18.10 -2.71 -1.66
N LEU A 338 17.57 -2.50 -0.45
CA LEU A 338 17.62 -1.21 0.25
C LEU A 338 18.97 -0.97 0.96
N ALA A 339 19.87 -1.95 1.02
CA ALA A 339 21.17 -1.78 1.67
C ALA A 339 21.88 -0.53 1.14
N ARG A 340 22.46 0.25 2.06
CA ARG A 340 23.30 1.42 1.74
C ARG A 340 24.73 0.95 1.56
N ASP A 341 25.39 1.45 0.51
CA ASP A 341 26.84 1.29 0.39
C ASP A 341 27.51 2.12 1.50
N ASP A 342 28.29 1.47 2.38
CA ASP A 342 29.05 2.10 3.45
C ASP A 342 30.20 3.00 2.93
#